data_6af388e2e6e8b647fc5aa4f10268ead3
#
_entry.id   6af388e2e6e8b647fc5aa4f10268ead3
#
_cell.length_a   1.000
_cell.length_b   1.000
_cell.length_c   1.000
_cell.angle_alpha   90.00
_cell.angle_beta   90.00
_cell.angle_gamma   90.00
#
_symmetry.space_group_name_H-M   'P 1'
#
loop_
_entity.id
_entity.type
_entity.pdbx_description
1 polymer ?
#
loop_
_entity_poly.entity_id
_entity_poly.type
_entity_poly.pdbx_seq_one_letter_code
_entity_poly.pdbx_strand_id
1 'polypeptide(L)'
;MIEITVGHTPDADDAFMFYGIVSGKVKSSDFKIKHFVEDIETLNKAAFKHQLHITAVSAHAYYYLSDYQILHTGGSFGLNYGPIVLSKKKLTQNQLRDSIIAVPGKLTTASLLLKLALGTSFTEKETQFELIPEAVQNGQVDAGLVIHEAQIAYDKSVFYKVLDLGSWWNTETSGLPLPLGINIASTKLMNEAQIQAFQTLFKNSILYG
;
A
#
# COMPACT_ATOMS: atom_id res chain seq x y z
N MET A 1 13.33 3.59 -28.03
CA MET A 1 13.18 3.78 -26.56
C MET A 1 11.89 4.55 -26.35
N ILE A 2 10.97 3.98 -25.59
CA ILE A 2 9.65 4.56 -25.31
C ILE A 2 9.71 5.17 -23.91
N GLU A 3 9.18 6.38 -23.71
CA GLU A 3 9.07 6.97 -22.39
C GLU A 3 7.85 6.40 -21.67
N ILE A 4 8.05 5.84 -20.47
CA ILE A 4 6.99 5.31 -19.62
C ILE A 4 7.05 5.94 -18.23
N THR A 5 5.90 6.17 -17.62
CA THR A 5 5.78 6.66 -16.25
C THR A 5 5.51 5.47 -15.32
N VAL A 6 6.32 5.34 -14.28
CA VAL A 6 6.25 4.26 -13.29
C VAL A 6 5.99 4.84 -11.91
N GLY A 7 4.82 4.55 -11.35
CA GLY A 7 4.41 4.97 -10.01
C GLY A 7 4.83 3.95 -8.95
N HIS A 8 5.47 4.41 -7.89
CA HIS A 8 5.83 3.60 -6.73
C HIS A 8 5.91 4.44 -5.47
N THR A 9 5.85 3.79 -4.32
CA THR A 9 5.93 4.49 -3.03
C THR A 9 7.38 4.81 -2.65
N PRO A 10 7.62 5.74 -1.70
CA PRO A 10 8.96 5.98 -1.16
C PRO A 10 9.42 4.92 -0.16
N ASP A 11 8.60 3.90 0.13
CA ASP A 11 8.83 2.90 1.17
C ASP A 11 9.99 1.97 0.85
N ALA A 12 10.51 1.30 1.87
CA ALA A 12 11.69 0.46 1.78
C ALA A 12 11.54 -0.72 0.81
N ASP A 13 10.36 -1.33 0.71
CA ASP A 13 10.09 -2.44 -0.21
C ASP A 13 10.10 -1.98 -1.69
N ASP A 14 9.47 -0.85 -2.02
CA ASP A 14 9.53 -0.27 -3.37
C ASP A 14 10.95 0.24 -3.67
N ALA A 15 11.61 0.90 -2.72
CA ALA A 15 12.99 1.34 -2.88
C ALA A 15 13.92 0.17 -3.21
N PHE A 16 13.77 -0.97 -2.55
CA PHE A 16 14.49 -2.22 -2.85
C PHE A 16 14.16 -2.72 -4.27
N MET A 17 12.88 -2.84 -4.61
CA MET A 17 12.46 -3.40 -5.90
C MET A 17 12.95 -2.56 -7.09
N PHE A 18 12.95 -1.24 -6.97
CA PHE A 18 13.34 -0.32 -8.05
C PHE A 18 14.81 0.10 -8.01
N TYR A 19 15.59 -0.29 -6.99
CA TYR A 19 16.97 0.15 -6.81
C TYR A 19 17.86 -0.12 -8.03
N GLY A 20 17.78 -1.31 -8.62
CA GLY A 20 18.57 -1.68 -9.80
C GLY A 20 18.33 -0.74 -11.00
N ILE A 21 17.06 -0.35 -11.21
CA ILE A 21 16.64 0.57 -12.28
C ILE A 21 17.08 1.99 -11.95
N VAL A 22 16.73 2.50 -10.77
CA VAL A 22 17.01 3.89 -10.35
C VAL A 22 18.51 4.17 -10.31
N SER A 23 19.30 3.23 -9.81
CA SER A 23 20.76 3.36 -9.77
C SER A 23 21.46 3.20 -11.14
N GLY A 24 20.69 2.84 -12.20
CA GLY A 24 21.22 2.60 -13.53
C GLY A 24 22.08 1.35 -13.67
N LYS A 25 22.04 0.45 -12.69
CA LYS A 25 22.74 -0.85 -12.71
C LYS A 25 22.00 -1.86 -13.59
N VAL A 26 20.67 -1.77 -13.61
CA VAL A 26 19.81 -2.54 -14.50
C VAL A 26 19.23 -1.56 -15.53
N LYS A 27 19.60 -1.74 -16.79
CA LYS A 27 19.23 -0.82 -17.88
C LYS A 27 18.26 -1.48 -18.85
N SER A 28 17.41 -0.68 -19.47
CA SER A 28 16.56 -1.09 -20.61
C SER A 28 16.99 -0.37 -21.88
N SER A 29 17.03 -1.08 -22.99
CA SER A 29 17.11 -0.50 -24.33
C SER A 29 15.74 0.00 -24.83
N ASP A 30 14.66 -0.50 -24.25
CA ASP A 30 13.30 -0.30 -24.71
C ASP A 30 12.62 0.91 -24.05
N PHE A 31 12.96 1.17 -22.77
CA PHE A 31 12.29 2.17 -21.96
C PHE A 31 13.21 3.27 -21.44
N LYS A 32 12.69 4.50 -21.49
CA LYS A 32 13.13 5.62 -20.66
C LYS A 32 12.10 5.78 -19.56
N ILE A 33 12.50 5.51 -18.30
CA ILE A 33 11.60 5.49 -17.16
C ILE A 33 11.57 6.85 -16.50
N LYS A 34 10.34 7.39 -16.33
CA LYS A 34 10.06 8.53 -15.48
C LYS A 34 9.39 8.03 -14.20
N HIS A 35 10.08 8.18 -13.08
CA HIS A 35 9.54 7.78 -11.78
C HIS A 35 8.53 8.80 -11.26
N PHE A 36 7.40 8.32 -10.75
CA PHE A 36 6.36 9.09 -10.07
C PHE A 36 6.22 8.52 -8.66
N VAL A 37 6.87 9.19 -7.68
CA VAL A 37 6.99 8.71 -6.30
C VAL A 37 5.97 9.44 -5.45
N GLU A 38 4.97 8.70 -4.95
CA GLU A 38 3.86 9.23 -4.17
C GLU A 38 3.35 8.17 -3.18
N ASP A 39 2.50 8.58 -2.24
CA ASP A 39 1.82 7.66 -1.34
C ASP A 39 0.87 6.71 -2.10
N ILE A 40 0.56 5.57 -1.48
CA ILE A 40 -0.23 4.49 -2.12
C ILE A 40 -1.66 4.94 -2.48
N GLU A 41 -2.29 5.82 -1.71
CA GLU A 41 -3.64 6.29 -2.04
C GLU A 41 -3.63 7.25 -3.23
N THR A 42 -2.60 8.08 -3.34
CA THR A 42 -2.37 8.93 -4.52
C THR A 42 -2.13 8.07 -5.77
N LEU A 43 -1.33 7.00 -5.65
CA LEU A 43 -1.13 6.04 -6.74
C LEU A 43 -2.42 5.31 -7.12
N ASN A 44 -3.22 4.87 -6.14
CA ASN A 44 -4.55 4.30 -6.39
C ASN A 44 -5.41 5.27 -7.21
N LYS A 45 -5.50 6.53 -6.80
CA LYS A 45 -6.28 7.57 -7.50
C LYS A 45 -5.74 7.86 -8.90
N ALA A 46 -4.42 7.82 -9.10
CA ALA A 46 -3.79 7.98 -10.42
C ALA A 46 -4.10 6.81 -11.36
N ALA A 47 -4.18 5.58 -10.84
CA ALA A 47 -4.55 4.40 -11.61
C ALA A 47 -5.97 4.51 -12.17
N PHE A 48 -6.95 4.97 -11.38
CA PHE A 48 -8.32 5.21 -11.88
C PHE A 48 -8.39 6.21 -13.05
N LYS A 49 -7.41 7.10 -13.16
CA LYS A 49 -7.32 8.10 -14.23
C LYS A 49 -6.43 7.66 -15.38
N HIS A 50 -5.91 6.43 -15.38
CA HIS A 50 -4.95 5.91 -16.36
C HIS A 50 -3.75 6.85 -16.61
N GLN A 51 -3.22 7.47 -15.55
CA GLN A 51 -2.13 8.45 -15.67
C GLN A 51 -0.74 7.81 -15.75
N LEU A 52 -0.63 6.54 -15.36
CA LEU A 52 0.64 5.84 -15.21
C LEU A 52 0.64 4.57 -16.08
N HIS A 53 1.79 4.29 -16.71
CA HIS A 53 1.98 3.06 -17.49
C HIS A 53 2.07 1.83 -16.58
N ILE A 54 2.88 1.97 -15.54
CA ILE A 54 3.07 0.97 -14.47
C ILE A 54 2.81 1.68 -13.15
N THR A 55 2.19 1.02 -12.19
CA THR A 55 2.04 1.60 -10.85
C THR A 55 1.87 0.54 -9.78
N ALA A 56 2.39 0.82 -8.60
CA ALA A 56 1.95 0.15 -7.38
C ALA A 56 0.52 0.60 -7.06
N VAL A 57 -0.31 -0.32 -6.60
CA VAL A 57 -1.65 -0.05 -6.07
C VAL A 57 -1.96 -0.99 -4.91
N SER A 58 -2.87 -0.57 -4.05
CA SER A 58 -3.43 -1.45 -3.04
C SER A 58 -4.19 -2.61 -3.69
N ALA A 59 -4.07 -3.82 -3.14
CA ALA A 59 -4.83 -4.98 -3.63
C ALA A 59 -6.36 -4.71 -3.62
N HIS A 60 -6.84 -3.95 -2.64
CA HIS A 60 -8.23 -3.47 -2.58
C HIS A 60 -8.60 -2.58 -3.77
N ALA A 61 -7.75 -1.60 -4.12
CA ALA A 61 -8.01 -0.70 -5.24
C ALA A 61 -8.08 -1.44 -6.57
N TYR A 62 -7.23 -2.46 -6.74
CA TYR A 62 -7.19 -3.25 -7.98
C TYR A 62 -8.53 -3.90 -8.33
N TYR A 63 -9.32 -4.32 -7.33
CA TYR A 63 -10.64 -4.91 -7.55
C TYR A 63 -11.58 -4.00 -8.37
N TYR A 64 -11.40 -2.70 -8.28
CA TYR A 64 -12.23 -1.69 -8.99
C TYR A 64 -11.60 -1.19 -10.29
N LEU A 65 -10.37 -1.59 -10.60
CA LEU A 65 -9.66 -1.14 -11.78
C LEU A 65 -9.97 -2.05 -12.97
N SER A 66 -10.25 -1.45 -14.12
CA SER A 66 -10.31 -2.10 -15.42
C SER A 66 -9.08 -1.73 -16.26
N ASP A 67 -8.78 -2.52 -17.28
CA ASP A 67 -7.70 -2.26 -18.25
C ASP A 67 -6.30 -2.23 -17.61
N TYR A 68 -6.10 -3.10 -16.60
CA TYR A 68 -4.82 -3.32 -15.96
C TYR A 68 -4.51 -4.80 -15.84
N GLN A 69 -3.24 -5.14 -16.01
CA GLN A 69 -2.68 -6.47 -15.80
C GLN A 69 -1.77 -6.44 -14.56
N ILE A 70 -1.92 -7.43 -13.68
CA ILE A 70 -0.99 -7.62 -12.56
C ILE A 70 0.35 -8.08 -13.10
N LEU A 71 1.44 -7.46 -12.63
CA LEU A 71 2.79 -7.94 -12.91
C LEU A 71 3.08 -9.20 -12.11
N HIS A 72 3.80 -10.16 -12.71
CA HIS A 72 4.15 -11.42 -12.06
C HIS A 72 5.27 -11.29 -11.02
N THR A 73 5.82 -10.10 -10.86
CA THR A 73 6.92 -9.80 -9.93
C THR A 73 6.66 -8.51 -9.19
N GLY A 74 7.12 -8.47 -7.96
CA GLY A 74 6.98 -7.31 -7.08
C GLY A 74 5.58 -7.24 -6.46
N GLY A 75 5.56 -6.97 -5.17
CA GLY A 75 4.34 -6.82 -4.39
C GLY A 75 4.66 -6.86 -2.90
N SER A 76 3.77 -6.30 -2.10
CA SER A 76 3.88 -6.26 -0.64
C SER A 76 2.87 -7.23 -0.04
N PHE A 77 3.38 -8.23 0.70
CA PHE A 77 2.58 -9.29 1.32
C PHE A 77 2.94 -9.43 2.80
N GLY A 78 1.93 -9.41 3.66
CA GLY A 78 2.11 -9.68 5.08
C GLY A 78 2.04 -11.17 5.42
N LEU A 79 3.05 -11.68 6.14
CA LEU A 79 3.05 -13.01 6.77
C LEU A 79 3.04 -12.80 8.28
N ASN A 80 1.90 -12.96 8.94
CA ASN A 80 1.69 -12.60 10.36
C ASN A 80 2.04 -11.12 10.64
N TYR A 81 1.91 -10.27 9.65
CA TYR A 81 2.26 -8.87 9.66
C TYR A 81 1.23 -8.11 8.83
N GLY A 82 0.86 -6.92 9.27
CA GLY A 82 -0.11 -6.10 8.55
C GLY A 82 -0.43 -4.80 9.29
N PRO A 83 -1.38 -4.03 8.79
CA PRO A 83 -1.82 -2.79 9.40
C PRO A 83 -2.27 -2.99 10.84
N ILE A 84 -2.00 -1.99 11.68
CA ILE A 84 -2.44 -1.98 13.07
C ILE A 84 -3.24 -0.72 13.39
N VAL A 85 -4.10 -0.79 14.39
CA VAL A 85 -4.82 0.38 14.91
C VAL A 85 -4.19 0.83 16.22
N LEU A 86 -3.79 2.10 16.26
CA LEU A 86 -3.21 2.75 17.43
C LEU A 86 -4.20 3.72 18.06
N SER A 87 -4.18 3.82 19.39
CA SER A 87 -4.92 4.83 20.15
C SER A 87 -4.13 5.25 21.39
N LYS A 88 -4.39 6.45 21.92
CA LYS A 88 -3.85 6.89 23.21
C LYS A 88 -4.52 6.19 24.42
N LYS A 89 -5.61 5.50 24.19
CA LYS A 89 -6.39 4.80 25.22
C LYS A 89 -6.50 3.32 24.86
N LYS A 90 -6.63 2.48 25.87
CA LYS A 90 -6.99 1.07 25.66
C LYS A 90 -8.46 1.02 25.25
N LEU A 91 -8.73 0.90 23.95
CA LEU A 91 -10.07 0.76 23.40
C LEU A 91 -10.38 -0.70 23.13
N THR A 92 -11.61 -1.11 23.42
CA THR A 92 -12.17 -2.40 22.99
C THR A 92 -12.65 -2.28 21.54
N GLN A 93 -12.88 -3.41 20.86
CA GLN A 93 -13.43 -3.42 19.50
C GLN A 93 -14.78 -2.71 19.43
N ASN A 94 -15.64 -2.85 20.45
CA ASN A 94 -16.93 -2.14 20.48
C ASN A 94 -16.74 -0.63 20.54
N GLN A 95 -15.81 -0.14 21.36
CA GLN A 95 -15.50 1.29 21.40
C GLN A 95 -14.89 1.81 20.08
N LEU A 96 -14.07 0.99 19.40
CA LEU A 96 -13.55 1.35 18.07
C LEU A 96 -14.68 1.52 17.03
N ARG A 97 -15.75 0.74 17.13
CA ARG A 97 -16.91 0.85 16.22
C ARG A 97 -17.65 2.19 16.33
N ASP A 98 -17.53 2.86 17.46
CA ASP A 98 -18.16 4.16 17.71
C ASP A 98 -17.15 5.32 17.62
N SER A 99 -15.91 5.06 17.18
CA SER A 99 -14.80 6.01 17.17
C SER A 99 -14.62 6.69 15.81
N ILE A 100 -13.93 7.84 15.84
CA ILE A 100 -13.35 8.46 14.64
C ILE A 100 -11.97 7.86 14.45
N ILE A 101 -11.76 7.17 13.32
CA ILE A 101 -10.49 6.50 13.01
C ILE A 101 -9.84 7.18 11.79
N ALA A 102 -8.61 7.69 11.97
CA ALA A 102 -7.81 8.16 10.85
C ALA A 102 -7.38 6.97 10.00
N VAL A 103 -7.58 7.05 8.68
CA VAL A 103 -7.22 6.00 7.72
C VAL A 103 -6.35 6.57 6.61
N PRO A 104 -5.36 5.79 6.09
CA PRO A 104 -4.39 6.29 5.10
C PRO A 104 -4.99 6.52 3.71
N GLY A 105 -6.21 6.06 3.49
CA GLY A 105 -6.96 6.20 2.25
C GLY A 105 -8.03 5.14 2.14
N LYS A 106 -9.17 5.49 1.57
CA LYS A 106 -10.35 4.61 1.49
C LYS A 106 -10.15 3.41 0.55
N LEU A 107 -9.26 3.55 -0.42
CA LEU A 107 -8.94 2.50 -1.40
C LEU A 107 -7.80 1.59 -0.93
N THR A 108 -7.18 1.87 0.22
CA THR A 108 -6.10 1.02 0.74
C THR A 108 -6.63 -0.33 1.22
N THR A 109 -5.81 -1.36 1.10
CA THR A 109 -6.12 -2.69 1.67
C THR A 109 -6.27 -2.60 3.19
N ALA A 110 -5.53 -1.72 3.84
CA ALA A 110 -5.65 -1.46 5.27
C ALA A 110 -7.06 -1.03 5.66
N SER A 111 -7.66 -0.08 4.92
CA SER A 111 -9.05 0.37 5.17
C SER A 111 -10.09 -0.73 4.90
N LEU A 112 -9.87 -1.57 3.89
CA LEU A 112 -10.72 -2.76 3.68
C LEU A 112 -10.67 -3.70 4.88
N LEU A 113 -9.47 -4.04 5.35
CA LEU A 113 -9.29 -4.94 6.50
C LEU A 113 -9.95 -4.39 7.76
N LEU A 114 -9.83 -3.09 8.01
CA LEU A 114 -10.47 -2.43 9.14
C LEU A 114 -12.00 -2.62 9.10
N LYS A 115 -12.61 -2.44 7.91
CA LYS A 115 -14.05 -2.66 7.70
C LYS A 115 -14.46 -4.11 7.87
N LEU A 116 -13.65 -5.04 7.39
CA LEU A 116 -13.92 -6.47 7.56
C LEU A 116 -13.86 -6.88 9.04
N ALA A 117 -12.93 -6.34 9.81
CA ALA A 117 -12.74 -6.68 11.22
C ALA A 117 -13.76 -6.00 12.15
N LEU A 118 -14.13 -4.74 11.88
CA LEU A 118 -14.99 -3.94 12.77
C LEU A 118 -16.42 -3.74 12.25
N GLY A 119 -16.69 -3.99 10.97
CA GLY A 119 -17.89 -3.49 10.30
C GLY A 119 -17.70 -2.05 9.84
N THR A 120 -18.80 -1.34 9.57
CA THR A 120 -18.78 0.02 8.96
C THR A 120 -19.38 1.10 9.86
N SER A 121 -19.52 0.84 11.14
CA SER A 121 -20.16 1.80 12.07
C SER A 121 -19.24 2.93 12.53
N PHE A 122 -17.91 2.75 12.50
CA PHE A 122 -16.96 3.80 12.84
C PHE A 122 -16.90 4.90 11.76
N THR A 123 -16.44 6.08 12.15
CA THR A 123 -16.26 7.22 11.23
C THR A 123 -14.83 7.22 10.68
N GLU A 124 -14.69 7.08 9.37
CA GLU A 124 -13.38 7.21 8.71
C GLU A 124 -13.01 8.67 8.50
N LYS A 125 -11.80 9.06 8.90
CA LYS A 125 -11.17 10.33 8.55
C LYS A 125 -9.94 10.06 7.70
N GLU A 126 -10.03 10.28 6.38
CA GLU A 126 -8.89 10.14 5.48
C GLU A 126 -7.79 11.12 5.88
N THR A 127 -6.58 10.62 6.07
CA THR A 127 -5.43 11.36 6.59
C THR A 127 -4.17 10.81 5.93
N GLN A 128 -3.26 11.67 5.52
CA GLN A 128 -1.95 11.22 5.02
C GLN A 128 -1.30 10.31 6.05
N PHE A 129 -0.74 9.18 5.59
CA PHE A 129 -0.35 8.10 6.49
C PHE A 129 0.71 8.52 7.52
N GLU A 130 1.63 9.41 7.14
CA GLU A 130 2.68 9.95 8.03
C GLU A 130 2.10 10.80 9.15
N LEU A 131 0.95 11.45 8.93
CA LEU A 131 0.29 12.34 9.90
C LEU A 131 -0.66 11.61 10.84
N ILE A 132 -0.95 10.33 10.60
CA ILE A 132 -1.90 9.57 11.42
C ILE A 132 -1.46 9.46 12.89
N PRO A 133 -0.20 9.11 13.22
CA PRO A 133 0.25 9.05 14.61
C PRO A 133 0.10 10.41 15.32
N GLU A 134 0.44 11.50 14.64
CA GLU A 134 0.30 12.85 15.19
C GLU A 134 -1.18 13.22 15.41
N ALA A 135 -2.07 12.90 14.47
CA ALA A 135 -3.50 13.14 14.62
C ALA A 135 -4.10 12.43 15.83
N VAL A 136 -3.67 11.19 16.10
CA VAL A 136 -4.05 10.44 17.31
C VAL A 136 -3.45 11.10 18.56
N GLN A 137 -2.18 11.46 18.53
CA GLN A 137 -1.49 12.08 19.65
C GLN A 137 -2.14 13.41 20.07
N ASN A 138 -2.55 14.21 19.11
CA ASN A 138 -3.18 15.51 19.30
C ASN A 138 -4.70 15.40 19.61
N GLY A 139 -5.27 14.19 19.63
CA GLY A 139 -6.69 13.96 19.91
C GLY A 139 -7.63 14.47 18.82
N GLN A 140 -7.15 14.61 17.60
CA GLN A 140 -7.96 14.97 16.42
C GLN A 140 -8.84 13.82 15.94
N VAL A 141 -8.48 12.60 16.33
CA VAL A 141 -9.17 11.34 16.13
C VAL A 141 -8.99 10.44 17.37
N ASP A 142 -9.86 9.46 17.55
CA ASP A 142 -9.79 8.54 18.69
C ASP A 142 -8.75 7.44 18.48
N ALA A 143 -8.58 7.03 17.22
CA ALA A 143 -7.62 5.99 16.82
C ALA A 143 -7.09 6.26 15.42
N GLY A 144 -6.01 5.58 15.05
CA GLY A 144 -5.40 5.69 13.73
C GLY A 144 -4.99 4.33 13.18
N LEU A 145 -5.32 4.08 11.94
CA LEU A 145 -4.89 2.91 11.18
C LEU A 145 -3.54 3.21 10.55
N VAL A 146 -2.48 2.60 11.07
CA VAL A 146 -1.11 2.83 10.61
C VAL A 146 -0.60 1.69 9.73
N ILE A 147 0.18 2.07 8.74
CA ILE A 147 0.81 1.22 7.74
C ILE A 147 2.31 1.50 7.70
N HIS A 148 3.07 0.75 6.89
CA HIS A 148 4.51 0.93 6.69
C HIS A 148 5.32 0.86 8.00
N GLU A 149 6.39 1.61 8.13
CA GLU A 149 7.29 1.57 9.28
C GLU A 149 6.62 1.94 10.60
N ALA A 150 5.58 2.77 10.58
CA ALA A 150 4.82 3.16 11.76
C ALA A 150 4.18 1.97 12.50
N GLN A 151 3.92 0.84 11.81
CA GLN A 151 3.42 -0.39 12.44
C GLN A 151 4.44 -1.00 13.42
N ILE A 152 5.72 -0.77 13.17
CA ILE A 152 6.84 -1.36 13.93
C ILE A 152 7.42 -0.33 14.88
N ALA A 153 7.58 0.91 14.44
CA ALA A 153 8.36 1.95 15.10
C ALA A 153 7.54 2.95 15.93
N TYR A 154 6.24 2.68 16.18
CA TYR A 154 5.43 3.59 17.02
C TYR A 154 5.90 3.62 18.48
N ASP A 155 5.74 4.76 19.14
CA ASP A 155 6.09 4.93 20.54
C ASP A 155 5.09 4.21 21.46
N LYS A 156 5.53 3.08 22.02
CA LYS A 156 4.73 2.26 22.95
C LYS A 156 4.46 2.93 24.30
N SER A 157 5.15 4.03 24.63
CA SER A 157 4.85 4.82 25.83
C SER A 157 3.67 5.78 25.62
N VAL A 158 3.37 6.12 24.36
CA VAL A 158 2.31 7.04 23.96
C VAL A 158 1.08 6.31 23.47
N PHE A 159 1.27 5.21 22.71
CA PHE A 159 0.19 4.52 22.01
C PHE A 159 -0.02 3.09 22.49
N TYR A 160 -1.27 2.70 22.52
CA TYR A 160 -1.69 1.31 22.63
C TYR A 160 -2.04 0.76 21.24
N LYS A 161 -1.52 -0.42 20.89
CA LYS A 161 -2.02 -1.21 19.76
C LYS A 161 -3.33 -1.84 20.20
N VAL A 162 -4.44 -1.35 19.65
CA VAL A 162 -5.80 -1.77 20.03
C VAL A 162 -6.40 -2.79 19.08
N LEU A 163 -5.86 -2.90 17.87
CA LEU A 163 -6.20 -3.94 16.91
C LEU A 163 -4.99 -4.24 16.02
N ASP A 164 -4.74 -5.52 15.76
CA ASP A 164 -3.71 -6.00 14.84
C ASP A 164 -4.38 -6.72 13.68
N LEU A 165 -4.45 -6.06 12.52
CA LEU A 165 -5.16 -6.58 11.36
C LEU A 165 -4.37 -7.68 10.64
N GLY A 166 -3.05 -7.72 10.78
CA GLY A 166 -2.24 -8.82 10.28
C GLY A 166 -2.53 -10.12 11.06
N SER A 167 -2.54 -10.05 12.39
CA SER A 167 -2.90 -11.19 13.25
C SER A 167 -4.36 -11.61 13.04
N TRP A 168 -5.26 -10.63 12.91
CA TRP A 168 -6.68 -10.90 12.61
C TRP A 168 -6.83 -11.66 11.29
N TRP A 169 -6.20 -11.16 10.20
CA TRP A 169 -6.22 -11.82 8.88
C TRP A 169 -5.67 -13.24 8.95
N ASN A 170 -4.54 -13.44 9.63
CA ASN A 170 -3.95 -14.77 9.78
C ASN A 170 -4.92 -15.74 10.44
N THR A 171 -5.64 -15.31 11.47
CA THR A 171 -6.65 -16.12 12.16
C THR A 171 -7.84 -16.43 11.26
N GLU A 172 -8.45 -15.42 10.63
CA GLU A 172 -9.63 -15.56 9.80
C GLU A 172 -9.39 -16.43 8.55
N THR A 173 -8.17 -16.39 8.01
CA THR A 173 -7.82 -17.09 6.77
C THR A 173 -7.05 -18.39 6.99
N SER A 174 -6.83 -18.80 8.24
CA SER A 174 -6.00 -19.96 8.59
C SER A 174 -4.58 -19.87 8.00
N GLY A 175 -3.97 -18.70 8.03
CA GLY A 175 -2.57 -18.48 7.72
C GLY A 175 -2.26 -18.06 6.27
N LEU A 176 -3.24 -17.62 5.49
CA LEU A 176 -2.97 -17.10 4.15
C LEU A 176 -2.14 -15.80 4.20
N PRO A 177 -1.19 -15.62 3.26
CA PRO A 177 -0.52 -14.34 3.09
C PRO A 177 -1.53 -13.21 2.86
N LEU A 178 -1.29 -12.06 3.48
CA LEU A 178 -2.11 -10.86 3.32
C LEU A 178 -1.60 -10.05 2.13
N PRO A 179 -2.35 -9.94 1.01
CA PRO A 179 -1.95 -9.07 -0.09
C PRO A 179 -2.21 -7.61 0.29
N LEU A 180 -1.15 -6.81 0.43
CA LEU A 180 -1.23 -5.39 0.79
C LEU A 180 -1.19 -4.51 -0.45
N GLY A 181 -0.13 -4.65 -1.25
CA GLY A 181 0.11 -3.91 -2.48
C GLY A 181 0.59 -4.80 -3.61
N ILE A 182 0.26 -4.44 -4.83
CA ILE A 182 0.65 -5.13 -6.06
C ILE A 182 1.11 -4.13 -7.11
N ASN A 183 1.96 -4.56 -8.03
CA ASN A 183 2.35 -3.77 -9.19
C ASN A 183 1.50 -4.16 -10.40
N ILE A 184 0.99 -3.17 -11.11
CA ILE A 184 0.10 -3.34 -12.28
C ILE A 184 0.58 -2.54 -13.48
N ALA A 185 0.25 -3.02 -14.67
CA ALA A 185 0.52 -2.37 -15.95
C ALA A 185 -0.79 -1.99 -16.66
N SER A 186 -0.86 -0.77 -17.17
CA SER A 186 -2.00 -0.31 -17.95
C SER A 186 -2.02 -0.94 -19.34
N THR A 187 -3.04 -1.74 -19.64
CA THR A 187 -3.25 -2.33 -20.97
C THR A 187 -3.78 -1.32 -21.99
N LYS A 188 -4.20 -0.12 -21.54
CA LYS A 188 -4.52 1.01 -22.42
C LYS A 188 -3.28 1.75 -22.92
N LEU A 189 -2.23 1.83 -22.08
CA LEU A 189 -1.03 2.61 -22.38
C LEU A 189 0.12 1.75 -22.89
N MET A 190 0.07 0.43 -22.68
CA MET A 190 1.11 -0.52 -23.05
C MET A 190 0.51 -1.74 -23.73
N ASN A 191 1.17 -2.23 -24.77
CA ASN A 191 0.83 -3.52 -25.37
C ASN A 191 1.51 -4.68 -24.62
N GLU A 192 1.09 -5.91 -24.92
CA GLU A 192 1.57 -7.12 -24.24
C GLU A 192 3.10 -7.27 -24.30
N ALA A 193 3.72 -7.01 -25.45
CA ALA A 193 5.17 -7.11 -25.59
C ALA A 193 5.92 -6.12 -24.69
N GLN A 194 5.40 -4.90 -24.57
CA GLN A 194 5.95 -3.87 -23.68
C GLN A 194 5.79 -4.27 -22.19
N ILE A 195 4.64 -4.84 -21.82
CA ILE A 195 4.41 -5.32 -20.44
C ILE A 195 5.39 -6.44 -20.12
N GLN A 196 5.58 -7.41 -21.00
CA GLN A 196 6.54 -8.51 -20.81
C GLN A 196 8.00 -8.02 -20.72
N ALA A 197 8.37 -7.05 -21.58
CA ALA A 197 9.70 -6.43 -21.52
C ALA A 197 9.92 -5.71 -20.18
N PHE A 198 8.91 -4.98 -19.68
CA PHE A 198 8.98 -4.33 -18.37
C PHE A 198 9.04 -5.34 -17.22
N GLN A 199 8.27 -6.42 -17.25
CA GLN A 199 8.33 -7.49 -16.24
C GLN A 199 9.74 -8.09 -16.14
N THR A 200 10.39 -8.31 -17.28
CA THR A 200 11.77 -8.81 -17.31
C THR A 200 12.74 -7.81 -16.70
N LEU A 201 12.63 -6.54 -17.05
CA LEU A 201 13.44 -5.46 -16.48
C LEU A 201 13.26 -5.34 -14.96
N PHE A 202 12.01 -5.37 -14.51
CA PHE A 202 11.67 -5.24 -13.10
C PHE A 202 12.14 -6.42 -12.27
N LYS A 203 11.96 -7.65 -12.79
CA LYS A 203 12.53 -8.86 -12.17
C LYS A 203 14.04 -8.76 -12.00
N ASN A 204 14.75 -8.29 -13.02
CA ASN A 204 16.20 -8.10 -12.95
C ASN A 204 16.59 -7.04 -11.91
N SER A 205 15.78 -5.99 -11.74
CA SER A 205 15.99 -4.98 -10.70
C SER A 205 15.85 -5.57 -9.29
N ILE A 206 14.81 -6.37 -9.06
CA ILE A 206 14.58 -7.06 -7.78
C ILE A 206 15.72 -8.06 -7.47
N LEU A 207 16.21 -8.79 -8.47
CA LEU A 207 17.32 -9.74 -8.31
C LEU A 207 18.66 -9.05 -8.07
N TYR A 208 18.78 -7.79 -8.45
CA TYR A 208 19.98 -6.99 -8.21
C TYR A 208 20.02 -6.39 -6.80
N GLY A 209 18.86 -5.96 -6.23
CA GLY A 209 18.75 -5.41 -4.88
C GLY A 209 18.97 -6.48 -3.82
#